data_d100e0ad78d79790559b5aa16a3e98c4
#
_entry.id   d100e0ad78d79790559b5aa16a3e98c4
#
_cell.length_a   1.000
_cell.length_b   1.000
_cell.length_c   1.000
_cell.angle_alpha   90.00
_cell.angle_beta   90.00
_cell.angle_gamma   90.00
#
_symmetry.space_group_name_H-M   'P 1'
#
loop_
_entity.id
_entity.type
_entity.pdbx_description
1 polymer ?
#
loop_
_entity_poly.entity_id
_entity_poly.type
_entity_poly.pdbx_seq_one_letter_code
_entity_poly.pdbx_strand_id
1 'polypeptide(L)'
;MSNISSQSNDQDESRLNVLIIDDNEQITKMISSFLDMIDHECTVVNEGKEGLELIKTNQYDSIVLDLAMPEVDGYEILDTIKNEDPSQLRKIIILTASNVSIESIRKFKELGVASCLQKPVDIDQLLSKIQDTTG
;
A
#
# COMPACT_ATOMS: atom_id res chain seq x y z
N MET A 1 -13.25 7.74 34.42
CA MET A 1 -13.04 7.65 33.76
C MET A 1 -11.86 7.55 33.23
N SER A 2 -11.10 7.45 33.40
CA SER A 2 -9.85 7.25 32.93
C SER A 2 -9.69 6.21 31.94
N ASN A 3 -10.59 5.43 31.79
CA ASN A 3 -10.51 4.43 30.77
C ASN A 3 -10.45 5.01 29.38
N ILE A 4 -10.60 6.27 29.24
CA ILE A 4 -10.52 6.94 27.96
C ILE A 4 -9.13 6.78 27.34
N SER A 5 -8.09 6.94 28.12
CA SER A 5 -6.74 6.80 27.57
C SER A 5 -6.44 5.37 27.18
N SER A 6 -6.92 4.41 27.94
CA SER A 6 -6.75 3.02 27.56
C SER A 6 -7.43 2.69 26.25
N GLN A 7 -8.62 3.25 26.06
CA GLN A 7 -9.34 3.02 24.82
C GLN A 7 -8.60 3.62 23.63
N SER A 8 -8.00 4.78 23.81
CA SER A 8 -7.24 5.40 22.75
C SER A 8 -6.06 4.54 22.35
N ASN A 9 -5.37 3.96 23.30
CA ASN A 9 -4.25 3.10 23.00
C ASN A 9 -4.67 1.85 22.22
N ASP A 10 -5.78 1.27 22.62
CA ASP A 10 -6.30 0.10 21.92
C ASP A 10 -6.68 0.43 20.48
N GLN A 11 -7.30 1.59 20.29
CA GLN A 11 -7.65 2.05 18.95
C GLN A 11 -6.42 2.29 18.11
N ASP A 12 -5.38 2.86 18.70
CA ASP A 12 -4.16 3.14 17.96
C ASP A 12 -3.49 1.85 17.51
N GLU A 13 -3.56 0.80 18.29
CA GLU A 13 -2.97 -0.48 17.91
C GLU A 13 -3.68 -1.13 16.73
N SER A 14 -4.98 -0.94 16.62
CA SER A 14 -5.74 -1.51 15.52
C SER A 14 -5.79 -0.60 14.31
N ARG A 15 -5.38 0.66 14.47
CA ARG A 15 -5.45 1.65 13.40
C ARG A 15 -4.17 1.60 12.57
N LEU A 16 -4.33 1.32 11.30
CA LEU A 16 -3.22 1.19 10.38
C LEU A 16 -2.97 2.51 9.65
N ASN A 17 -1.71 2.72 9.29
CA ASN A 17 -1.29 3.86 8.50
C ASN A 17 -0.93 3.34 7.10
N VAL A 18 -1.73 3.69 6.11
CA VAL A 18 -1.63 3.14 4.76
C VAL A 18 -1.27 4.24 3.76
N LEU A 19 -0.27 3.96 2.93
CA LEU A 19 0.10 4.84 1.83
C LEU A 19 -0.45 4.25 0.54
N ILE A 20 -1.12 5.07 -0.27
CA ILE A 20 -1.64 4.64 -1.58
C ILE A 20 -0.97 5.47 -2.66
N ILE A 21 -0.33 4.80 -3.60
CA ILE A 21 0.38 5.42 -4.72
C ILE A 21 -0.25 4.92 -6.01
N ASP A 22 -1.06 5.75 -6.66
CA ASP A 22 -1.76 5.40 -7.90
C ASP A 22 -2.16 6.70 -8.59
N ASP A 23 -1.87 6.83 -9.88
CA ASP A 23 -2.19 8.06 -10.61
C ASP A 23 -3.68 8.16 -10.97
N ASN A 24 -4.47 7.11 -10.74
CA ASN A 24 -5.90 7.12 -10.97
C ASN A 24 -6.61 7.65 -9.72
N GLU A 25 -7.10 8.89 -9.80
CA GLU A 25 -7.71 9.53 -8.64
C GLU A 25 -9.02 8.88 -8.22
N GLN A 26 -9.75 8.27 -9.14
CA GLN A 26 -10.98 7.56 -8.77
C GLN A 26 -10.68 6.34 -7.91
N ILE A 27 -9.61 5.63 -8.23
CA ILE A 27 -9.19 4.47 -7.44
C ILE A 27 -8.71 4.91 -6.07
N THR A 28 -7.87 5.94 -6.00
CA THR A 28 -7.34 6.39 -4.71
C THR A 28 -8.45 6.93 -3.81
N LYS A 29 -9.42 7.64 -4.38
CA LYS A 29 -10.56 8.14 -3.60
C LYS A 29 -11.41 7.00 -3.06
N MET A 30 -11.65 5.98 -3.88
CA MET A 30 -12.43 4.84 -3.47
C MET A 30 -11.75 4.12 -2.29
N ILE A 31 -10.47 3.82 -2.44
CA ILE A 31 -9.73 3.09 -1.41
C ILE A 31 -9.66 3.92 -0.12
N SER A 32 -9.34 5.21 -0.23
CA SER A 32 -9.21 6.05 0.96
C SER A 32 -10.54 6.19 1.68
N SER A 33 -11.66 6.26 0.95
CA SER A 33 -12.97 6.32 1.57
C SER A 33 -13.28 5.09 2.40
N PHE A 34 -12.96 3.91 1.86
CA PHE A 34 -13.17 2.68 2.61
C PHE A 34 -12.26 2.58 3.83
N LEU A 35 -11.01 3.01 3.70
CA LEU A 35 -10.10 3.00 4.83
C LEU A 35 -10.55 3.95 5.93
N ASP A 36 -11.05 5.13 5.56
CA ASP A 36 -11.63 6.05 6.53
C ASP A 36 -12.80 5.43 7.28
N MET A 37 -13.67 4.72 6.55
CA MET A 37 -14.83 4.09 7.16
C MET A 37 -14.47 3.07 8.23
N ILE A 38 -13.33 2.42 8.10
CA ILE A 38 -12.86 1.44 9.07
C ILE A 38 -11.79 2.01 9.99
N ASP A 39 -11.66 3.33 10.00
CA ASP A 39 -10.86 4.08 10.96
C ASP A 39 -9.36 3.88 10.82
N HIS A 40 -8.88 3.64 9.61
CA HIS A 40 -7.45 3.64 9.33
C HIS A 40 -7.01 5.00 8.79
N GLU A 41 -5.75 5.35 9.00
CA GLU A 41 -5.17 6.53 8.39
C GLU A 41 -4.72 6.22 6.97
N CYS A 42 -4.97 7.15 6.06
CA CYS A 42 -4.66 6.94 4.66
C CYS A 42 -3.99 8.18 4.08
N THR A 43 -2.82 8.00 3.49
CA THR A 43 -2.13 9.03 2.73
C THR A 43 -2.19 8.64 1.27
N VAL A 44 -2.66 9.55 0.43
CA VAL A 44 -2.82 9.30 -1.00
C VAL A 44 -1.88 10.19 -1.77
N VAL A 45 -1.12 9.62 -2.69
CA VAL A 45 -0.34 10.39 -3.65
C VAL A 45 -0.60 9.82 -5.04
N ASN A 46 -0.59 10.70 -6.02
CA ASN A 46 -0.92 10.33 -7.40
C ASN A 46 0.30 10.38 -8.33
N GLU A 47 1.49 10.44 -7.76
CA GLU A 47 2.75 10.44 -8.49
C GLU A 47 3.77 9.54 -7.82
N GLY A 48 4.52 8.81 -8.65
CA GLY A 48 5.49 7.87 -8.11
C GLY A 48 6.62 8.51 -7.35
N LYS A 49 7.10 9.66 -7.82
CA LYS A 49 8.21 10.35 -7.16
C LYS A 49 7.84 10.77 -5.74
N GLU A 50 6.68 11.35 -5.58
CA GLU A 50 6.20 11.76 -4.26
C GLU A 50 6.00 10.55 -3.36
N GLY A 51 5.46 9.46 -3.91
CA GLY A 51 5.28 8.23 -3.17
C GLY A 51 6.59 7.68 -2.65
N LEU A 52 7.62 7.65 -3.51
CA LEU A 52 8.92 7.16 -3.11
C LEU A 52 9.53 8.00 -1.99
N GLU A 53 9.41 9.31 -2.08
CA GLU A 53 9.91 10.19 -1.02
C GLU A 53 9.21 9.93 0.31
N LEU A 54 7.90 9.71 0.29
CA LEU A 54 7.15 9.41 1.51
C LEU A 54 7.56 8.08 2.12
N ILE A 55 7.82 7.07 1.29
CA ILE A 55 8.30 5.79 1.80
C ILE A 55 9.62 5.96 2.53
N LYS A 56 10.49 6.81 2.02
CA LYS A 56 11.80 7.03 2.61
C LYS A 56 11.75 7.83 3.92
N THR A 57 10.78 8.72 4.06
CA THR A 57 10.77 9.67 5.17
C THR A 57 9.72 9.37 6.24
N ASN A 58 8.81 8.44 5.98
CA ASN A 58 7.74 8.11 6.92
C ASN A 58 7.66 6.60 7.12
N GLN A 59 6.90 6.20 8.16
CA GLN A 59 6.65 4.80 8.44
C GLN A 59 5.20 4.48 8.11
N TYR A 60 4.99 3.44 7.32
CA TYR A 60 3.66 2.97 6.97
C TYR A 60 3.53 1.51 7.36
N ASP A 61 2.29 1.10 7.67
CA ASP A 61 1.99 -0.31 7.93
C ASP A 61 1.80 -1.06 6.63
N SER A 62 1.25 -0.40 5.63
CA SER A 62 0.99 -1.00 4.33
C SER A 62 1.14 0.06 3.23
N ILE A 63 1.63 -0.36 2.09
CA ILE A 63 1.84 0.52 0.93
C ILE A 63 1.16 -0.13 -0.27
N VAL A 64 0.15 0.56 -0.83
CA VAL A 64 -0.54 0.10 -2.04
C VAL A 64 0.10 0.82 -3.22
N LEU A 65 0.64 0.07 -4.16
CA LEU A 65 1.45 0.62 -5.24
C LEU A 65 0.96 0.17 -6.61
N ASP A 66 0.56 1.12 -7.44
CA ASP A 66 0.24 0.87 -8.84
C ASP A 66 1.53 0.79 -9.64
N LEU A 67 1.64 -0.20 -10.51
CA LEU A 67 2.85 -0.37 -11.33
C LEU A 67 2.89 0.59 -12.51
N ALA A 68 1.74 0.92 -13.09
CA ALA A 68 1.70 1.70 -14.34
C ALA A 68 1.41 3.17 -14.06
N MET A 69 2.46 3.96 -13.88
CA MET A 69 2.35 5.39 -13.68
C MET A 69 3.33 6.12 -14.58
N PRO A 70 3.01 7.36 -15.01
CA PRO A 70 3.96 8.13 -15.81
C PRO A 70 5.18 8.55 -15.00
N GLU A 71 6.27 8.81 -15.67
CA GLU A 71 7.55 9.25 -15.10
C GLU A 71 8.14 8.18 -14.17
N VAL A 72 8.00 8.30 -12.85
CA VAL A 72 8.53 7.29 -11.94
C VAL A 72 7.42 6.27 -11.70
N ASP A 73 7.55 5.10 -12.30
CA ASP A 73 6.53 4.05 -12.19
C ASP A 73 6.81 3.12 -11.02
N GLY A 74 5.90 2.16 -10.82
CA GLY A 74 6.00 1.24 -9.71
C GLY A 74 7.22 0.33 -9.78
N TYR A 75 7.68 -0.01 -10.98
CA TYR A 75 8.89 -0.83 -11.12
C TYR A 75 10.12 -0.09 -10.61
N GLU A 76 10.23 1.19 -10.91
CA GLU A 76 11.34 2.00 -10.42
C GLU A 76 11.31 2.14 -8.91
N ILE A 77 10.11 2.29 -8.34
CA ILE A 77 9.95 2.36 -6.89
C ILE A 77 10.39 1.06 -6.24
N LEU A 78 9.96 -0.08 -6.78
CA LEU A 78 10.34 -1.38 -6.25
C LEU A 78 11.85 -1.59 -6.31
N ASP A 79 12.46 -1.21 -7.42
CA ASP A 79 13.90 -1.36 -7.58
C ASP A 79 14.67 -0.51 -6.57
N THR A 80 14.21 0.72 -6.36
CA THR A 80 14.84 1.62 -5.40
C THR A 80 14.72 1.07 -3.98
N ILE A 81 13.54 0.59 -3.62
CA ILE A 81 13.31 0.04 -2.27
C ILE A 81 14.14 -1.23 -2.07
N LYS A 82 14.21 -2.08 -3.08
CA LYS A 82 15.01 -3.29 -3.01
C LYS A 82 16.46 -2.98 -2.70
N ASN A 83 16.99 -1.92 -3.30
CA ASN A 83 18.39 -1.56 -3.15
C ASN A 83 18.67 -0.76 -1.88
N GLU A 84 17.75 0.08 -1.45
CA GLU A 84 17.99 1.01 -0.34
C GLU A 84 17.43 0.54 0.99
N ASP A 85 16.26 -0.10 0.98
CA ASP A 85 15.63 -0.58 2.22
C ASP A 85 14.71 -1.74 1.92
N PRO A 86 15.28 -2.93 1.67
CA PRO A 86 14.48 -4.09 1.26
C PRO A 86 13.48 -4.56 2.31
N SER A 87 13.63 -4.15 3.58
CA SER A 87 12.66 -4.52 4.61
C SER A 87 11.27 -3.93 4.35
N GLN A 88 11.19 -2.87 3.56
CA GLN A 88 9.90 -2.25 3.23
C GLN A 88 9.09 -3.09 2.22
N LEU A 89 9.75 -3.97 1.46
CA LEU A 89 9.07 -4.73 0.41
C LEU A 89 7.90 -5.55 0.96
N ARG A 90 8.04 -6.11 2.15
CA ARG A 90 6.99 -6.94 2.74
C ARG A 90 5.72 -6.17 3.08
N LYS A 91 5.75 -4.83 3.03
CA LYS A 91 4.60 -3.99 3.28
C LYS A 91 3.86 -3.60 2.00
N ILE A 92 4.41 -3.93 0.85
CA ILE A 92 3.91 -3.46 -0.43
C ILE A 92 2.88 -4.42 -1.01
N ILE A 93 1.72 -3.86 -1.36
CA ILE A 93 0.68 -4.56 -2.11
C ILE A 93 0.66 -3.92 -3.50
N ILE A 94 0.98 -4.70 -4.51
CA ILE A 94 1.05 -4.22 -5.88
C ILE A 94 -0.33 -4.29 -6.53
N LEU A 95 -0.72 -3.23 -7.25
CA LEU A 95 -1.89 -3.25 -8.12
C LEU A 95 -1.41 -3.33 -9.55
N THR A 96 -1.90 -4.30 -10.31
CA THR A 96 -1.48 -4.51 -11.69
C THR A 96 -2.65 -4.44 -12.65
N ALA A 97 -2.36 -4.17 -13.92
CA ALA A 97 -3.36 -4.33 -14.97
C ALA A 97 -3.72 -5.80 -15.12
N SER A 98 -4.88 -6.08 -15.65
CA SER A 98 -5.40 -7.44 -15.76
C SER A 98 -4.59 -8.32 -16.72
N ASN A 99 -3.77 -7.71 -17.58
CA ASN A 99 -3.00 -8.46 -18.58
C ASN A 99 -1.54 -8.76 -18.14
N VAL A 100 -1.23 -8.58 -16.88
CA VAL A 100 0.10 -8.89 -16.37
C VAL A 100 0.28 -10.40 -16.32
N SER A 101 1.45 -10.89 -16.74
CA SER A 101 1.70 -12.32 -16.85
C SER A 101 1.90 -12.96 -15.48
N ILE A 102 1.63 -14.26 -15.41
CA ILE A 102 1.87 -15.05 -14.20
C ILE A 102 3.34 -15.01 -13.82
N GLU A 103 4.21 -14.98 -14.80
CA GLU A 103 5.65 -14.92 -14.54
C GLU A 103 6.04 -13.61 -13.86
N SER A 104 5.46 -12.50 -14.28
CA SER A 104 5.71 -11.21 -13.62
C SER A 104 5.24 -11.24 -12.16
N ILE A 105 4.05 -11.79 -11.93
CA ILE A 105 3.51 -11.91 -10.58
C ILE A 105 4.44 -12.76 -9.70
N ARG A 106 4.97 -13.85 -10.26
CA ARG A 106 5.91 -14.69 -9.53
C ARG A 106 7.16 -13.93 -9.15
N LYS A 107 7.69 -13.11 -10.06
CA LYS A 107 8.87 -12.30 -9.77
C LYS A 107 8.64 -11.32 -8.64
N PHE A 108 7.46 -10.70 -8.60
CA PHE A 108 7.15 -9.79 -7.49
C PHE A 108 7.15 -10.53 -6.16
N LYS A 109 6.58 -11.72 -6.13
CA LYS A 109 6.56 -12.51 -4.90
C LYS A 109 7.97 -12.93 -4.48
N GLU A 110 8.80 -13.30 -5.43
CA GLU A 110 10.19 -13.64 -5.15
C GLU A 110 10.96 -12.44 -4.60
N LEU A 111 10.59 -11.24 -5.04
CA LEU A 111 11.18 -10.02 -4.54
C LEU A 111 10.85 -9.78 -3.07
N GLY A 112 9.74 -10.31 -2.60
CA GLY A 112 9.36 -10.21 -1.19
C GLY A 112 8.19 -9.28 -0.90
N VAL A 113 7.44 -8.85 -1.94
CA VAL A 113 6.26 -8.01 -1.69
C VAL A 113 5.17 -8.81 -0.99
N ALA A 114 4.30 -8.10 -0.28
CA ALA A 114 3.25 -8.73 0.50
C ALA A 114 2.22 -9.41 -0.39
N SER A 115 1.81 -8.76 -1.46
CA SER A 115 0.76 -9.28 -2.31
C SER A 115 0.74 -8.57 -3.66
N CYS A 116 0.06 -9.18 -4.63
CA CYS A 116 -0.10 -8.60 -5.95
C CYS A 116 -1.55 -8.84 -6.38
N LEU A 117 -2.30 -7.76 -6.60
CA LEU A 117 -3.71 -7.82 -6.95
C LEU A 117 -3.93 -7.22 -8.32
N GLN A 118 -4.82 -7.82 -9.09
CA GLN A 118 -5.14 -7.34 -10.42
C GLN A 118 -6.31 -6.36 -10.37
N LYS A 119 -6.25 -5.33 -11.21
CA LYS A 119 -7.37 -4.42 -11.41
C LYS A 119 -8.42 -5.09 -12.27
N PRO A 120 -9.71 -4.82 -12.07
CA PRO A 120 -10.27 -3.81 -11.18
C PRO A 120 -10.14 -4.21 -9.72
N VAL A 121 -9.98 -3.21 -8.85
CA VAL A 121 -9.73 -3.44 -7.43
C VAL A 121 -10.95 -4.03 -6.75
N ASP A 122 -10.75 -5.20 -6.12
CA ASP A 122 -11.75 -5.78 -5.24
C ASP A 122 -11.44 -5.26 -3.84
N ILE A 123 -12.32 -4.41 -3.31
CA ILE A 123 -12.02 -3.70 -2.08
C ILE A 123 -11.90 -4.65 -0.89
N ASP A 124 -12.72 -5.69 -0.83
CA ASP A 124 -12.65 -6.64 0.28
C ASP A 124 -11.33 -7.39 0.26
N GLN A 125 -10.87 -7.79 -0.92
CA GLN A 125 -9.59 -8.46 -1.06
C GLN A 125 -8.44 -7.55 -0.67
N LEU A 126 -8.50 -6.28 -1.09
CA LEU A 126 -7.47 -5.31 -0.76
C LEU A 126 -7.42 -5.06 0.75
N LEU A 127 -8.57 -4.88 1.40
CA LEU A 127 -8.61 -4.66 2.84
C LEU A 127 -8.04 -5.84 3.61
N SER A 128 -8.34 -7.06 3.15
CA SER A 128 -7.79 -8.26 3.76
C SER A 128 -6.27 -8.29 3.66
N LYS A 129 -5.72 -7.91 2.50
CA LYS A 129 -4.27 -7.89 2.30
C LYS A 129 -3.61 -6.81 3.14
N ILE A 130 -4.25 -5.67 3.29
CA ILE A 130 -3.74 -4.60 4.15
C ILE A 130 -3.62 -5.09 5.59
N GLN A 131 -4.64 -5.78 6.09
CA GLN A 131 -4.60 -6.37 7.43
C GLN A 131 -3.45 -7.37 7.56
N ASP A 132 -3.23 -8.18 6.55
CA ASP A 132 -2.20 -9.21 6.58
C ASP A 132 -0.79 -8.64 6.68
N THR A 133 -0.55 -7.42 6.20
CA THR A 133 0.80 -6.84 6.23
C THR A 133 1.29 -6.56 7.64
N THR A 134 0.38 -6.50 8.61
CA THR A 134 0.73 -6.22 10.00
C THR A 134 0.71 -7.46 10.88
N GLY A 135 0.20 -8.55 10.34
CA GLY A 135 0.10 -9.80 11.10
C GLY A 135 1.33 -10.69 11.00
#